data_78654387f320d447af95a38953d3f41d
#
_entry.id   78654387f320d447af95a38953d3f41d
#
_cell.length_a   1.000
_cell.length_b   1.000
_cell.length_c   1.000
_cell.angle_alpha   90.00
_cell.angle_beta   90.00
_cell.angle_gamma   90.00
#
_symmetry.space_group_name_H-M   'P 1'
#
loop_
_entity.id
_entity.type
_entity.pdbx_description
1 polymer ?
#
loop_
_entity_poly.entity_id
_entity_poly.type
_entity_poly.pdbx_seq_one_letter_code
_entity_poly.pdbx_strand_id
1 'polypeptide(L)'
;MHALAAMASAAGAVDLDTFPAWLRITHFINFIMMGFLIRSGWEVLASHPRLYWNNHCTPGSEWLKFTKDKVSTVPGEFTARDDQRNLHPLISLPGRGQIGLGRAWHALVTAIWLVNGLVYVTLLFGTGQWRRIVPTSWSIFPEAWESAKIYMGLQIPSIEHFQPYDALQKLMYFTVVFIVAPLMIATGPIMSPTFTGRFPKYVKLFRNRQTARSIHFLGMAFYCVFVVIHVALVFIVHPRYNIAHMMLGENYNDITAAQFAQAVTMLIIGIVVAIALWIGASYWSLSNLRRTQRWIWGATQPIRALTIDRLKSRQVAKKTFTEADISPFHWVNTRPPTKEQSEEYIALREDDFKDFRLEIGGLVEEEKSFSIDELKALGKVTNITMHTCMQGWTGIAKWEGIRLKDLLEQVTPTEGAHYLMATSFGHVGHTYDGRPTEPYYECIDPSMIDDDECILAWGMNDEPLPEVYGGPLRLRADSQHGYKMVKWVRRLEWIHDYHEVGDGQGGSREDSGLQHYDARA
;
A
#
# COMPACT_ATOMS: atom_id res chain seq x y z
N MET A 1 -7.07 45.63 -8.56
CA MET A 1 -6.27 45.41 -9.78
C MET A 1 -4.96 46.19 -9.76
N HIS A 2 -4.86 47.42 -9.30
CA HIS A 2 -3.63 48.20 -9.23
C HIS A 2 -2.57 47.64 -8.26
N ALA A 3 -2.94 47.01 -7.14
CA ALA A 3 -2.00 46.39 -6.21
C ALA A 3 -1.35 45.12 -6.76
N LEU A 4 -2.08 44.31 -7.51
CA LEU A 4 -1.53 43.12 -8.20
C LEU A 4 -0.61 43.51 -9.37
N ALA A 5 -0.92 44.60 -10.08
CA ALA A 5 -0.08 45.13 -11.13
C ALA A 5 1.22 45.76 -10.56
N ALA A 6 1.16 46.42 -9.39
CA ALA A 6 2.32 46.97 -8.71
C ALA A 6 3.25 45.87 -8.15
N MET A 7 2.69 44.75 -7.65
CA MET A 7 3.46 43.58 -7.24
C MET A 7 4.11 42.84 -8.43
N ALA A 8 3.47 42.85 -9.60
CA ALA A 8 4.06 42.30 -10.83
C ALA A 8 5.17 43.19 -11.42
N SER A 9 5.13 44.49 -11.19
CA SER A 9 6.15 45.44 -11.66
C SER A 9 7.37 45.55 -10.74
N ALA A 10 7.24 45.17 -9.46
CA ALA A 10 8.35 45.11 -8.50
C ALA A 10 9.11 43.74 -8.51
N ALA A 11 8.63 42.76 -9.25
CA ALA A 11 9.35 41.53 -9.48
C ALA A 11 10.43 41.80 -10.52
N GLY A 12 11.63 42.12 -10.07
CA GLY A 12 12.83 42.05 -10.89
C GLY A 12 12.87 40.77 -11.71
N ALA A 13 13.52 40.76 -12.88
CA ALA A 13 13.61 39.60 -13.74
C ALA A 13 13.95 38.36 -12.89
N VAL A 14 13.06 37.34 -12.94
CA VAL A 14 13.29 36.09 -12.17
C VAL A 14 14.59 35.49 -12.66
N ASP A 15 15.58 35.37 -11.77
CA ASP A 15 16.84 34.72 -12.09
C ASP A 15 16.57 33.22 -12.34
N LEU A 16 16.74 32.82 -13.58
CA LEU A 16 16.63 31.43 -14.03
C LEU A 16 17.99 30.76 -14.18
N ASP A 17 19.08 31.47 -14.01
CA ASP A 17 20.43 30.96 -14.19
C ASP A 17 21.01 30.33 -12.92
N THR A 18 20.49 30.69 -11.74
CA THR A 18 20.89 30.12 -10.44
C THR A 18 19.89 29.15 -9.88
N PHE A 19 20.32 28.22 -9.03
CA PHE A 19 19.45 27.28 -8.31
C PHE A 19 19.28 27.71 -6.85
N PRO A 20 18.10 28.28 -6.49
CA PRO A 20 17.85 28.74 -5.13
C PRO A 20 17.94 27.59 -4.11
N ALA A 21 18.32 27.91 -2.88
CA ALA A 21 18.55 26.91 -1.83
C ALA A 21 17.35 25.99 -1.60
N TRP A 22 16.10 26.53 -1.64
CA TRP A 22 14.90 25.73 -1.46
C TRP A 22 14.75 24.64 -2.55
N LEU A 23 15.11 24.95 -3.81
CA LEU A 23 15.06 23.99 -4.92
C LEU A 23 16.05 22.85 -4.67
N ARG A 24 17.28 23.17 -4.27
CA ARG A 24 18.33 22.19 -3.98
C ARG A 24 17.97 21.30 -2.79
N ILE A 25 17.42 21.88 -1.72
CA ILE A 25 17.00 21.15 -0.52
C ILE A 25 15.82 20.22 -0.85
N THR A 26 14.76 20.72 -1.50
CA THR A 26 13.60 19.90 -1.86
C THR A 26 13.96 18.80 -2.85
N HIS A 27 14.88 19.04 -3.77
CA HIS A 27 15.40 18.04 -4.68
C HIS A 27 16.18 16.94 -3.93
N PHE A 28 17.02 17.29 -2.97
CA PHE A 28 17.77 16.31 -2.17
C PHE A 28 16.84 15.46 -1.28
N ILE A 29 15.85 16.07 -0.65
CA ILE A 29 14.80 15.34 0.08
C ILE A 29 14.07 14.40 -0.88
N ASN A 30 13.68 14.87 -2.07
CA ASN A 30 13.02 14.04 -3.08
C ASN A 30 13.89 12.85 -3.51
N PHE A 31 15.20 13.03 -3.68
CA PHE A 31 16.14 11.95 -3.99
C PHE A 31 16.12 10.86 -2.92
N ILE A 32 16.21 11.24 -1.64
CA ILE A 32 16.13 10.28 -0.53
C ILE A 32 14.79 9.58 -0.50
N MET A 33 13.68 10.33 -0.60
CA MET A 33 12.32 9.78 -0.53
C MET A 33 12.01 8.86 -1.72
N MET A 34 12.49 9.18 -2.93
CA MET A 34 12.30 8.35 -4.11
C MET A 34 12.93 6.96 -3.93
N GLY A 35 14.14 6.87 -3.38
CA GLY A 35 14.77 5.59 -3.08
C GLY A 35 13.99 4.76 -2.05
N PHE A 36 13.43 5.41 -1.03
CA PHE A 36 12.54 4.74 -0.08
C PHE A 36 11.22 4.29 -0.71
N LEU A 37 10.57 5.13 -1.54
CA LEU A 37 9.29 4.81 -2.19
C LEU A 37 9.44 3.63 -3.16
N ILE A 38 10.48 3.64 -4.00
CA ILE A 38 10.75 2.54 -4.94
C ILE A 38 10.98 1.24 -4.17
N ARG A 39 11.82 1.25 -3.13
CA ARG A 39 12.16 0.06 -2.35
C ARG A 39 10.98 -0.48 -1.55
N SER A 40 10.17 0.38 -0.92
CA SER A 40 8.94 -0.05 -0.24
C SER A 40 7.87 -0.52 -1.23
N GLY A 41 7.79 0.11 -2.41
CA GLY A 41 6.93 -0.34 -3.51
C GLY A 41 7.29 -1.77 -4.01
N TRP A 42 8.59 -2.09 -4.13
CA TRP A 42 9.05 -3.44 -4.44
C TRP A 42 8.66 -4.46 -3.36
N GLU A 43 8.76 -4.12 -2.08
CA GLU A 43 8.33 -5.00 -0.98
C GLU A 43 6.84 -5.30 -1.06
N VAL A 44 6.02 -4.27 -1.30
CA VAL A 44 4.56 -4.44 -1.47
C VAL A 44 4.23 -5.26 -2.71
N LEU A 45 4.89 -5.02 -3.84
CA LEU A 45 4.67 -5.76 -5.09
C LEU A 45 5.10 -7.22 -4.96
N ALA A 46 6.20 -7.50 -4.27
CA ALA A 46 6.75 -8.84 -4.08
C ALA A 46 5.82 -9.79 -3.32
N SER A 47 4.86 -9.26 -2.57
CA SER A 47 3.87 -10.08 -1.86
C SER A 47 2.81 -10.71 -2.76
N HIS A 48 2.57 -10.14 -3.95
CA HIS A 48 1.79 -10.72 -5.04
C HIS A 48 2.32 -10.16 -6.36
N PRO A 49 3.35 -10.79 -6.95
CA PRO A 49 4.14 -10.24 -8.04
C PRO A 49 3.46 -10.40 -9.41
N ARG A 50 2.16 -10.15 -9.45
CA ARG A 50 1.28 -10.25 -10.63
C ARG A 50 0.41 -9.02 -10.74
N LEU A 51 0.20 -8.51 -11.94
CA LEU A 51 -0.57 -7.30 -12.24
C LEU A 51 -1.69 -7.61 -13.24
N TYR A 52 -2.88 -7.07 -12.97
CA TYR A 52 -4.10 -7.33 -13.71
C TYR A 52 -4.81 -6.03 -14.12
N TRP A 53 -5.66 -6.11 -15.14
CA TRP A 53 -6.53 -5.01 -15.54
C TRP A 53 -7.97 -5.14 -15.00
N ASN A 54 -8.28 -6.22 -14.29
CA ASN A 54 -9.60 -6.47 -13.69
C ASN A 54 -9.49 -6.98 -12.25
N ASN A 55 -10.61 -6.92 -11.50
CA ASN A 55 -10.65 -7.31 -10.10
C ASN A 55 -10.70 -8.84 -9.86
N HIS A 56 -10.78 -9.66 -10.90
CA HIS A 56 -10.86 -11.11 -10.75
C HIS A 56 -9.52 -11.75 -10.38
N CYS A 57 -8.42 -11.13 -10.77
CA CYS A 57 -7.05 -11.65 -10.55
C CYS A 57 -6.91 -13.14 -10.93
N THR A 58 -7.58 -13.55 -12.02
CA THR A 58 -7.55 -14.94 -12.48
C THR A 58 -6.14 -15.30 -12.98
N PRO A 59 -5.55 -16.41 -12.51
CA PRO A 59 -4.26 -16.87 -13.02
C PRO A 59 -4.28 -17.04 -14.54
N GLY A 60 -3.22 -16.56 -15.20
CA GLY A 60 -3.13 -16.53 -16.66
C GLY A 60 -3.71 -15.28 -17.33
N SER A 61 -4.44 -14.42 -16.58
CA SER A 61 -4.95 -13.14 -17.11
C SER A 61 -4.09 -11.92 -16.69
N GLU A 62 -2.97 -12.16 -16.03
CA GLU A 62 -2.01 -11.12 -15.71
C GLU A 62 -1.34 -10.55 -16.98
N TRP A 63 -1.32 -9.23 -17.10
CA TRP A 63 -0.61 -8.56 -18.19
C TRP A 63 0.90 -8.47 -17.94
N LEU A 64 1.31 -8.54 -16.66
CA LEU A 64 2.71 -8.57 -16.24
C LEU A 64 2.85 -9.41 -14.97
N LYS A 65 3.91 -10.21 -14.91
CA LYS A 65 4.27 -11.00 -13.72
C LYS A 65 5.79 -11.07 -13.54
N PHE A 66 6.22 -11.07 -12.28
CA PHE A 66 7.62 -11.18 -11.85
C PHE A 66 7.92 -12.55 -11.23
N THR A 67 7.18 -13.56 -11.63
CA THR A 67 7.32 -14.94 -11.18
C THR A 67 7.18 -15.89 -12.37
N LYS A 68 7.87 -17.02 -12.30
CA LYS A 68 7.75 -18.12 -13.26
C LYS A 68 6.77 -19.20 -12.78
N ASP A 69 6.30 -19.12 -11.54
CA ASP A 69 5.44 -20.13 -10.94
C ASP A 69 4.11 -20.21 -11.65
N LYS A 70 3.69 -21.43 -11.89
CA LYS A 70 2.37 -21.76 -12.42
C LYS A 70 1.40 -21.95 -11.24
N VAL A 71 0.29 -21.25 -11.31
CA VAL A 71 -0.78 -21.38 -10.32
C VAL A 71 -1.66 -22.56 -10.72
N SER A 72 -1.89 -23.48 -9.79
CA SER A 72 -2.87 -24.55 -9.97
C SER A 72 -4.29 -23.97 -10.03
N THR A 73 -5.13 -24.54 -10.86
CA THR A 73 -6.56 -24.23 -10.89
C THR A 73 -7.33 -24.89 -9.75
N VAL A 74 -6.71 -25.88 -9.08
CA VAL A 74 -7.27 -26.52 -7.88
C VAL A 74 -7.02 -25.62 -6.67
N PRO A 75 -8.06 -25.10 -6.01
CA PRO A 75 -7.90 -24.23 -4.86
C PRO A 75 -7.10 -24.88 -3.73
N GLY A 76 -6.09 -24.19 -3.21
CA GLY A 76 -5.26 -24.65 -2.09
C GLY A 76 -4.00 -25.44 -2.47
N GLU A 77 -3.88 -25.99 -3.68
CA GLU A 77 -2.61 -26.59 -4.12
C GLU A 77 -1.50 -25.55 -4.23
N PHE A 78 -1.82 -24.38 -4.81
CA PHE A 78 -0.95 -23.21 -4.83
C PHE A 78 -1.65 -22.02 -4.20
N THR A 79 -1.04 -21.44 -3.18
CA THR A 79 -1.63 -20.34 -2.41
C THR A 79 -0.96 -19.00 -2.75
N ALA A 80 -1.62 -17.91 -2.41
CA ALA A 80 -1.04 -16.57 -2.55
C ALA A 80 0.21 -16.38 -1.67
N ARG A 81 0.39 -17.20 -0.63
CA ARG A 81 1.61 -17.22 0.18
C ARG A 81 2.78 -17.89 -0.53
N ASP A 82 2.51 -18.93 -1.31
CA ASP A 82 3.51 -19.61 -2.14
C ASP A 82 4.00 -18.68 -3.28
N ASP A 83 3.14 -17.75 -3.74
CA ASP A 83 3.47 -16.75 -4.77
C ASP A 83 4.34 -15.59 -4.24
N GLN A 84 4.37 -15.37 -2.92
CA GLN A 84 5.13 -14.29 -2.29
C GLN A 84 6.64 -14.46 -2.48
N ARG A 85 7.33 -13.34 -2.75
CA ARG A 85 8.80 -13.28 -2.91
C ARG A 85 9.43 -12.54 -1.74
N ASN A 86 10.51 -13.12 -1.20
CA ASN A 86 11.29 -12.52 -0.13
C ASN A 86 12.50 -11.80 -0.73
N LEU A 87 12.33 -10.51 -1.01
CA LEU A 87 13.39 -9.69 -1.60
C LEU A 87 14.48 -9.38 -0.58
N HIS A 88 15.70 -9.18 -1.09
CA HIS A 88 16.84 -8.82 -0.25
C HIS A 88 16.69 -7.39 0.29
N PRO A 89 17.13 -7.10 1.55
CA PRO A 89 17.01 -5.78 2.16
C PRO A 89 17.72 -4.63 1.43
N LEU A 90 18.64 -4.91 0.54
CA LEU A 90 19.25 -3.89 -0.32
C LEU A 90 18.32 -3.43 -1.45
N ILE A 91 17.39 -4.29 -1.90
CA ILE A 91 16.49 -4.02 -3.01
C ILE A 91 15.14 -3.48 -2.51
N SER A 92 14.65 -4.01 -1.40
CA SER A 92 13.34 -3.66 -0.84
C SER A 92 13.44 -3.09 0.58
N LEU A 93 12.38 -2.46 1.05
CA LEU A 93 12.28 -1.87 2.38
C LEU A 93 11.04 -2.38 3.11
N PRO A 94 11.22 -3.10 4.24
CA PRO A 94 12.48 -3.47 4.87
C PRO A 94 13.16 -4.69 4.22
N GLY A 95 12.46 -5.48 3.40
CA GLY A 95 12.91 -6.73 2.81
C GLY A 95 12.43 -7.97 3.55
N ARG A 96 12.78 -9.14 3.01
CA ARG A 96 12.47 -10.48 3.57
C ARG A 96 10.98 -10.79 3.69
N GLY A 97 10.13 -10.21 2.83
CA GLY A 97 8.69 -10.47 2.80
C GLY A 97 7.91 -9.83 3.96
N GLN A 98 8.47 -8.77 4.56
CA GLN A 98 7.84 -8.02 5.66
C GLN A 98 6.82 -7.00 5.12
N ILE A 99 5.75 -7.48 4.49
CA ILE A 99 4.76 -6.65 3.81
C ILE A 99 4.11 -5.61 4.75
N GLY A 100 3.85 -5.97 6.01
CA GLY A 100 3.26 -5.07 7.00
C GLY A 100 4.11 -3.81 7.18
N LEU A 101 5.40 -4.00 7.48
CA LEU A 101 6.34 -2.89 7.60
C LEU A 101 6.63 -2.20 6.26
N GLY A 102 6.64 -2.95 5.15
CA GLY A 102 6.79 -2.37 3.81
C GLY A 102 5.68 -1.36 3.50
N ARG A 103 4.43 -1.70 3.80
CA ARG A 103 3.28 -0.79 3.67
C ARG A 103 3.37 0.41 4.61
N ALA A 104 3.75 0.17 5.87
CA ALA A 104 3.92 1.23 6.86
C ALA A 104 4.99 2.24 6.42
N TRP A 105 6.15 1.76 5.98
CA TRP A 105 7.20 2.60 5.38
C TRP A 105 6.71 3.36 4.15
N HIS A 106 5.99 2.68 3.24
CA HIS A 106 5.45 3.32 2.03
C HIS A 106 4.52 4.48 2.39
N ALA A 107 3.63 4.28 3.36
CA ALA A 107 2.71 5.33 3.83
C ALA A 107 3.45 6.52 4.48
N LEU A 108 4.41 6.26 5.38
CA LEU A 108 5.21 7.30 6.03
C LEU A 108 6.00 8.13 5.02
N VAL A 109 6.73 7.45 4.13
CA VAL A 109 7.56 8.12 3.12
C VAL A 109 6.70 8.89 2.12
N THR A 110 5.53 8.35 1.74
CA THR A 110 4.56 9.06 0.90
C THR A 110 4.11 10.36 1.56
N ALA A 111 3.82 10.34 2.87
CA ALA A 111 3.42 11.56 3.59
C ALA A 111 4.54 12.63 3.56
N ILE A 112 5.78 12.24 3.80
CA ILE A 112 6.94 13.15 3.74
C ILE A 112 7.13 13.68 2.31
N TRP A 113 7.02 12.80 1.31
CA TRP A 113 7.16 13.15 -0.10
C TRP A 113 6.07 14.12 -0.56
N LEU A 114 4.82 13.92 -0.11
CA LEU A 114 3.70 14.84 -0.39
C LEU A 114 3.94 16.24 0.19
N VAL A 115 4.40 16.32 1.45
CA VAL A 115 4.72 17.61 2.08
C VAL A 115 5.86 18.30 1.32
N ASN A 116 6.93 17.58 1.01
CA ASN A 116 8.05 18.11 0.23
C ASN A 116 7.59 18.59 -1.16
N GLY A 117 6.74 17.80 -1.85
CA GLY A 117 6.18 18.15 -3.16
C GLY A 117 5.29 19.39 -3.09
N LEU A 118 4.46 19.54 -2.05
CA LEU A 118 3.64 20.72 -1.83
C LEU A 118 4.51 21.97 -1.62
N VAL A 119 5.54 21.88 -0.78
CA VAL A 119 6.51 22.97 -0.56
C VAL A 119 7.19 23.34 -1.88
N TYR A 120 7.68 22.32 -2.63
CA TYR A 120 8.31 22.53 -3.92
C TYR A 120 7.42 23.26 -4.91
N VAL A 121 6.18 22.78 -5.12
CA VAL A 121 5.24 23.39 -6.08
C VAL A 121 4.83 24.80 -5.64
N THR A 122 4.59 25.01 -4.34
CA THR A 122 4.24 26.33 -3.80
C THR A 122 5.38 27.35 -4.06
N LEU A 123 6.61 26.97 -3.75
CA LEU A 123 7.77 27.85 -3.99
C LEU A 123 8.05 28.02 -5.48
N LEU A 124 7.88 26.97 -6.29
CA LEU A 124 8.04 27.03 -7.73
C LEU A 124 7.16 28.12 -8.36
N PHE A 125 5.87 28.15 -8.00
CA PHE A 125 4.95 29.18 -8.50
C PHE A 125 5.12 30.53 -7.78
N GLY A 126 5.29 30.52 -6.46
CA GLY A 126 5.41 31.73 -5.66
C GLY A 126 6.65 32.58 -5.98
N THR A 127 7.75 31.95 -6.42
CA THR A 127 8.98 32.63 -6.81
C THR A 127 9.13 32.85 -8.33
N GLY A 128 8.14 32.44 -9.13
CA GLY A 128 8.19 32.54 -10.59
C GLY A 128 9.09 31.51 -11.27
N GLN A 129 9.72 30.59 -10.52
CA GLN A 129 10.64 29.58 -11.02
C GLN A 129 9.95 28.48 -11.86
N TRP A 130 8.60 28.45 -11.89
CA TRP A 130 7.81 27.55 -12.72
C TRP A 130 8.17 27.64 -14.21
N ARG A 131 8.67 28.79 -14.67
CA ARG A 131 9.11 29.02 -16.04
C ARG A 131 10.24 28.08 -16.47
N ARG A 132 10.97 27.49 -15.52
CA ARG A 132 12.02 26.49 -15.80
C ARG A 132 11.47 25.21 -16.39
N ILE A 133 10.32 24.75 -15.90
CA ILE A 133 9.79 23.41 -16.19
C ILE A 133 8.42 23.41 -16.85
N VAL A 134 7.68 24.53 -16.87
CA VAL A 134 6.37 24.61 -17.52
C VAL A 134 6.55 25.12 -18.96
N PRO A 135 6.20 24.30 -19.97
CA PRO A 135 6.22 24.76 -21.35
C PRO A 135 5.16 25.83 -21.61
N THR A 136 5.53 26.91 -22.30
CA THR A 136 4.63 28.03 -22.64
C THR A 136 4.38 28.19 -24.14
N SER A 137 5.05 27.39 -24.97
CA SER A 137 4.92 27.38 -26.43
C SER A 137 4.81 25.97 -26.97
N TRP A 138 4.07 25.77 -28.02
CA TRP A 138 3.98 24.50 -28.75
C TRP A 138 5.28 24.16 -29.49
N SER A 139 6.19 25.12 -29.74
CA SER A 139 7.51 24.90 -30.30
C SER A 139 8.38 23.96 -29.45
N ILE A 140 8.00 23.78 -28.14
CA ILE A 140 8.70 22.87 -27.24
C ILE A 140 8.79 21.43 -27.80
N PHE A 141 7.79 20.95 -28.55
CA PHE A 141 7.79 19.58 -29.06
C PHE A 141 8.81 19.35 -30.18
N PRO A 142 8.87 20.16 -31.28
CA PRO A 142 9.94 20.02 -32.26
C PRO A 142 11.32 20.29 -31.64
N GLU A 143 11.48 21.28 -30.73
CA GLU A 143 12.73 21.54 -30.06
C GLU A 143 13.19 20.35 -29.17
N ALA A 144 12.25 19.71 -28.46
CA ALA A 144 12.54 18.51 -27.66
C ALA A 144 12.94 17.33 -28.55
N TRP A 145 12.36 17.22 -29.76
CA TRP A 145 12.75 16.20 -30.73
C TRP A 145 14.19 16.41 -31.23
N GLU A 146 14.59 17.65 -31.50
CA GLU A 146 15.98 17.98 -31.84
C GLU A 146 16.94 17.62 -30.71
N SER A 147 16.61 18.01 -29.46
CA SER A 147 17.39 17.61 -28.29
C SER A 147 17.49 16.08 -28.16
N ALA A 148 16.38 15.36 -28.36
CA ALA A 148 16.36 13.91 -28.31
C ALA A 148 17.28 13.26 -29.35
N LYS A 149 17.33 13.78 -30.57
CA LYS A 149 18.24 13.29 -31.64
C LYS A 149 19.71 13.43 -31.24
N ILE A 150 20.09 14.55 -30.60
CA ILE A 150 21.45 14.77 -30.11
C ILE A 150 21.82 13.69 -29.07
N TYR A 151 20.96 13.45 -28.08
CA TYR A 151 21.22 12.43 -27.05
C TYR A 151 21.18 11.00 -27.61
N MET A 152 20.26 10.68 -28.52
CA MET A 152 20.22 9.36 -29.19
C MET A 152 21.43 9.12 -30.07
N GLY A 153 21.99 10.18 -30.66
CA GLY A 153 23.25 10.14 -31.40
C GLY A 153 24.49 10.05 -30.52
N LEU A 154 24.33 9.95 -29.18
CA LEU A 154 25.40 9.97 -28.19
C LEU A 154 26.31 11.22 -28.31
N GLN A 155 25.74 12.33 -28.81
CA GLN A 155 26.44 13.60 -28.93
C GLN A 155 26.20 14.42 -27.66
N ILE A 156 27.23 15.12 -27.21
CA ILE A 156 27.13 16.06 -26.10
C ILE A 156 26.91 17.44 -26.69
N PRO A 157 25.84 18.19 -26.31
CA PRO A 157 25.64 19.57 -26.76
C PRO A 157 26.87 20.41 -26.47
N SER A 158 27.20 21.36 -27.35
CA SER A 158 28.32 22.26 -27.08
C SER A 158 28.06 23.11 -25.83
N ILE A 159 29.12 23.48 -25.11
CA ILE A 159 29.03 24.30 -23.89
C ILE A 159 28.42 25.68 -24.17
N GLU A 160 28.68 26.26 -25.33
CA GLU A 160 28.14 27.54 -25.77
C GLU A 160 26.62 27.53 -25.97
N HIS A 161 26.04 26.35 -26.20
CA HIS A 161 24.60 26.13 -26.38
C HIS A 161 23.96 25.36 -25.21
N PHE A 162 24.74 25.06 -24.18
CA PHE A 162 24.25 24.36 -23.01
C PHE A 162 23.36 25.28 -22.15
N GLN A 163 22.07 24.97 -22.11
CA GLN A 163 21.13 25.60 -21.19
C GLN A 163 20.70 24.56 -20.17
N PRO A 164 20.69 24.89 -18.87
CA PRO A 164 20.17 23.99 -17.83
C PRO A 164 18.66 23.90 -17.97
N TYR A 165 18.06 23.07 -18.66
CA TYR A 165 16.68 22.87 -19.06
C TYR A 165 16.48 23.08 -20.56
N ASP A 166 17.11 22.23 -21.37
CA ASP A 166 16.74 22.13 -22.78
C ASP A 166 15.27 21.71 -22.94
N ALA A 167 14.76 21.76 -24.16
CA ALA A 167 13.36 21.51 -24.40
C ALA A 167 12.89 20.09 -23.98
N LEU A 168 13.76 19.08 -24.15
CA LEU A 168 13.45 17.71 -23.75
C LEU A 168 13.43 17.59 -22.22
N GLN A 169 14.40 18.16 -21.53
CA GLN A 169 14.47 18.19 -20.07
C GLN A 169 13.26 18.90 -19.47
N LYS A 170 12.85 20.03 -20.06
CA LYS A 170 11.68 20.79 -19.62
C LYS A 170 10.39 19.97 -19.73
N LEU A 171 10.17 19.27 -20.86
CA LEU A 171 9.04 18.38 -21.02
C LEU A 171 9.06 17.20 -20.04
N MET A 172 10.23 16.60 -19.81
CA MET A 172 10.37 15.49 -18.87
C MET A 172 10.12 15.91 -17.44
N TYR A 173 10.65 17.05 -17.00
CA TYR A 173 10.39 17.56 -15.64
C TYR A 173 8.94 17.99 -15.45
N PHE A 174 8.32 18.60 -16.46
CA PHE A 174 6.89 18.85 -16.47
C PHE A 174 6.08 17.57 -16.29
N THR A 175 6.40 16.54 -17.07
CA THR A 175 5.74 15.23 -17.00
C THR A 175 5.90 14.60 -15.62
N VAL A 176 7.11 14.60 -15.05
CA VAL A 176 7.40 14.06 -13.70
C VAL A 176 6.57 14.76 -12.64
N VAL A 177 6.57 16.10 -12.63
CA VAL A 177 5.97 16.90 -11.54
C VAL A 177 4.46 17.06 -11.69
N PHE A 178 3.96 17.29 -12.90
CA PHE A 178 2.56 17.68 -13.13
C PHE A 178 1.68 16.60 -13.74
N ILE A 179 2.25 15.49 -14.18
CA ILE A 179 1.47 14.37 -14.74
C ILE A 179 1.65 13.12 -13.89
N VAL A 180 2.89 12.61 -13.77
CA VAL A 180 3.13 11.32 -13.11
C VAL A 180 2.97 11.42 -11.59
N ALA A 181 3.47 12.47 -10.95
CA ALA A 181 3.30 12.64 -9.49
C ALA A 181 1.81 12.76 -9.09
N PRO A 182 0.96 13.61 -9.72
CA PRO A 182 -0.48 13.60 -9.46
C PRO A 182 -1.15 12.25 -9.75
N LEU A 183 -0.72 11.52 -10.79
CA LEU A 183 -1.25 10.20 -11.10
C LEU A 183 -0.93 9.18 -10.00
N MET A 184 0.29 9.20 -9.45
CA MET A 184 0.67 8.36 -8.32
C MET A 184 -0.15 8.67 -7.06
N ILE A 185 -0.36 9.98 -6.79
CA ILE A 185 -1.19 10.44 -5.68
C ILE A 185 -2.65 9.99 -5.88
N ALA A 186 -3.18 10.09 -7.09
CA ALA A 186 -4.56 9.73 -7.41
C ALA A 186 -4.81 8.21 -7.32
N THR A 187 -3.86 7.40 -7.74
CA THR A 187 -4.02 5.93 -7.74
C THR A 187 -3.75 5.29 -6.39
N GLY A 188 -2.87 5.87 -5.56
CA GLY A 188 -2.46 5.31 -4.25
C GLY A 188 -3.63 4.96 -3.32
N PRO A 189 -4.54 5.89 -2.99
CA PRO A 189 -5.67 5.64 -2.09
C PRO A 189 -6.62 4.54 -2.55
N ILE A 190 -6.70 4.26 -3.87
CA ILE A 190 -7.56 3.20 -4.42
C ILE A 190 -7.12 1.80 -3.96
N MET A 191 -5.89 1.66 -3.45
CA MET A 191 -5.43 0.38 -2.88
C MET A 191 -6.13 0.04 -1.56
N SER A 192 -6.73 1.04 -0.87
CA SER A 192 -7.45 0.85 0.38
C SER A 192 -8.88 0.34 0.13
N PRO A 193 -9.34 -0.74 0.81
CA PRO A 193 -10.73 -1.21 0.71
C PRO A 193 -11.71 -0.17 1.25
N THR A 194 -11.40 0.51 2.34
CA THR A 194 -12.23 1.58 2.90
C THR A 194 -12.42 2.73 1.91
N PHE A 195 -11.34 3.17 1.24
CA PHE A 195 -11.43 4.22 0.24
C PHE A 195 -12.27 3.78 -0.96
N THR A 196 -12.05 2.55 -1.45
CA THR A 196 -12.81 2.03 -2.59
C THR A 196 -14.30 1.89 -2.29
N GLY A 197 -14.66 1.47 -1.07
CA GLY A 197 -16.04 1.39 -0.61
C GLY A 197 -16.72 2.75 -0.52
N ARG A 198 -15.97 3.75 -0.04
CA ARG A 198 -16.51 5.08 0.22
C ARG A 198 -16.61 5.97 -1.00
N PHE A 199 -15.66 5.86 -1.92
CA PHE A 199 -15.56 6.67 -3.11
C PHE A 199 -15.67 5.87 -4.41
N PRO A 200 -16.76 5.09 -4.61
CA PRO A 200 -16.89 4.21 -5.78
C PRO A 200 -16.88 4.97 -7.11
N LYS A 201 -17.40 6.21 -7.14
CA LYS A 201 -17.35 7.07 -8.33
C LYS A 201 -15.92 7.46 -8.68
N TYR A 202 -15.07 7.73 -7.69
CA TYR A 202 -13.65 8.02 -7.91
C TYR A 202 -12.91 6.79 -8.46
N VAL A 203 -13.17 5.61 -7.92
CA VAL A 203 -12.56 4.36 -8.41
C VAL A 203 -12.94 4.10 -9.87
N LYS A 204 -14.17 4.43 -10.29
CA LYS A 204 -14.63 4.28 -11.69
C LYS A 204 -13.82 5.11 -12.68
N LEU A 205 -13.19 6.24 -12.28
CA LEU A 205 -12.28 6.99 -13.15
C LEU A 205 -11.08 6.14 -13.59
N PHE A 206 -10.66 5.20 -12.74
CA PHE A 206 -9.60 4.24 -13.02
C PHE A 206 -10.15 2.86 -13.36
N ARG A 207 -11.43 2.78 -13.76
CA ARG A 207 -12.14 1.55 -14.07
C ARG A 207 -12.35 0.62 -12.86
N ASN A 208 -11.29 0.19 -12.20
CA ASN A 208 -11.33 -0.67 -11.01
C ASN A 208 -10.01 -0.60 -10.22
N ARG A 209 -9.96 -1.28 -9.06
CA ARG A 209 -8.80 -1.29 -8.17
C ARG A 209 -7.53 -1.87 -8.82
N GLN A 210 -7.65 -2.97 -9.57
CA GLN A 210 -6.48 -3.62 -10.19
C GLN A 210 -5.92 -2.79 -11.36
N THR A 211 -6.79 -2.12 -12.11
CA THR A 211 -6.34 -1.14 -13.12
C THR A 211 -5.57 0.01 -12.46
N ALA A 212 -6.08 0.56 -11.34
CA ALA A 212 -5.36 1.60 -10.59
C ALA A 212 -4.00 1.09 -10.08
N ARG A 213 -3.94 -0.16 -9.59
CA ARG A 213 -2.68 -0.81 -9.15
C ARG A 213 -1.69 -0.95 -10.32
N SER A 214 -2.16 -1.35 -11.48
CA SER A 214 -1.34 -1.47 -12.70
C SER A 214 -0.82 -0.12 -13.18
N ILE A 215 -1.66 0.93 -13.15
CA ILE A 215 -1.26 2.30 -13.49
C ILE A 215 -0.23 2.83 -12.48
N HIS A 216 -0.43 2.58 -11.18
CA HIS A 216 0.53 2.96 -10.13
C HIS A 216 1.89 2.29 -10.34
N PHE A 217 1.89 1.00 -10.69
CA PHE A 217 3.12 0.29 -11.06
C PHE A 217 3.80 0.89 -12.29
N LEU A 218 3.05 1.22 -13.35
CA LEU A 218 3.59 1.86 -14.55
C LEU A 218 4.23 3.22 -14.22
N GLY A 219 3.61 4.00 -13.31
CA GLY A 219 4.21 5.23 -12.79
C GLY A 219 5.51 4.98 -12.05
N MET A 220 5.58 3.94 -11.20
CA MET A 220 6.83 3.54 -10.54
C MET A 220 7.90 3.13 -11.57
N ALA A 221 7.54 2.34 -12.58
CA ALA A 221 8.45 1.92 -13.64
C ALA A 221 8.98 3.12 -14.42
N PHE A 222 8.10 4.08 -14.74
CA PHE A 222 8.49 5.34 -15.37
C PHE A 222 9.51 6.10 -14.50
N TYR A 223 9.27 6.23 -13.18
CA TYR A 223 10.23 6.87 -12.28
C TYR A 223 11.57 6.14 -12.23
N CYS A 224 11.58 4.81 -12.21
CA CYS A 224 12.83 4.03 -12.24
C CYS A 224 13.64 4.34 -13.51
N VAL A 225 12.99 4.31 -14.69
CA VAL A 225 13.64 4.64 -15.97
C VAL A 225 14.11 6.10 -15.97
N PHE A 226 13.24 7.02 -15.56
CA PHE A 226 13.58 8.44 -15.48
C PHE A 226 14.80 8.69 -14.59
N VAL A 227 14.83 8.10 -13.38
CA VAL A 227 15.97 8.28 -12.43
C VAL A 227 17.26 7.76 -13.02
N VAL A 228 17.25 6.58 -13.68
CA VAL A 228 18.44 6.03 -14.32
C VAL A 228 18.97 6.95 -15.43
N ILE A 229 18.08 7.40 -16.32
CA ILE A 229 18.46 8.30 -17.41
C ILE A 229 18.92 9.66 -16.86
N HIS A 230 18.15 10.23 -15.92
CA HIS A 230 18.47 11.53 -15.32
C HIS A 230 19.86 11.52 -14.64
N VAL A 231 20.13 10.51 -13.81
CA VAL A 231 21.43 10.37 -13.15
C VAL A 231 22.55 10.17 -14.15
N ALA A 232 22.34 9.31 -15.16
CA ALA A 232 23.34 9.11 -16.23
C ALA A 232 23.66 10.41 -16.95
N LEU A 233 22.64 11.19 -17.35
CA LEU A 233 22.86 12.47 -18.04
C LEU A 233 23.56 13.51 -17.17
N VAL A 234 23.28 13.57 -15.86
CA VAL A 234 23.98 14.48 -14.93
C VAL A 234 25.48 14.20 -14.91
N PHE A 235 25.91 12.94 -15.01
CA PHE A 235 27.33 12.56 -14.96
C PHE A 235 28.01 12.51 -16.35
N ILE A 236 27.25 12.39 -17.43
CA ILE A 236 27.79 12.30 -18.80
C ILE A 236 27.82 13.67 -19.47
N VAL A 237 26.74 14.46 -19.31
CA VAL A 237 26.55 15.73 -20.02
C VAL A 237 27.00 16.87 -19.09
N HIS A 238 28.15 17.46 -19.38
CA HIS A 238 28.74 18.59 -18.64
C HIS A 238 28.70 18.44 -17.10
N PRO A 239 29.24 17.34 -16.52
CA PRO A 239 29.12 17.04 -15.10
C PRO A 239 29.62 18.18 -14.20
N ARG A 240 30.65 18.92 -14.64
CA ARG A 240 31.21 20.03 -13.90
C ARG A 240 30.18 21.12 -13.63
N TYR A 241 29.37 21.47 -14.63
CA TYR A 241 28.27 22.44 -14.51
C TYR A 241 27.12 21.89 -13.69
N ASN A 242 26.59 20.71 -14.05
CA ASN A 242 25.43 20.12 -13.41
C ASN A 242 25.67 19.93 -11.90
N ILE A 243 26.80 19.40 -11.51
CA ILE A 243 27.15 19.16 -10.10
C ILE A 243 27.31 20.49 -9.36
N ALA A 244 28.02 21.48 -9.95
CA ALA A 244 28.21 22.75 -9.30
C ALA A 244 26.92 23.56 -9.13
N HIS A 245 26.06 23.63 -10.16
CA HIS A 245 24.75 24.27 -10.07
C HIS A 245 23.90 23.65 -8.96
N MET A 246 23.83 22.30 -8.93
CA MET A 246 22.99 21.61 -7.95
C MET A 246 23.55 21.72 -6.53
N MET A 247 24.87 21.70 -6.35
CA MET A 247 25.48 21.70 -5.02
C MET A 247 25.71 23.13 -4.49
N LEU A 248 26.19 24.04 -5.31
CA LEU A 248 26.57 25.41 -4.89
C LEU A 248 25.46 26.45 -5.19
N GLY A 249 24.66 26.24 -6.21
CA GLY A 249 23.46 27.05 -6.50
C GLY A 249 23.69 28.19 -7.46
N GLU A 250 24.91 28.56 -7.77
CA GLU A 250 25.24 29.69 -8.61
C GLU A 250 25.45 29.26 -10.08
N ASN A 251 25.31 30.22 -11.00
CA ASN A 251 25.69 30.00 -12.38
C ASN A 251 27.22 30.18 -12.51
N TYR A 252 27.91 29.07 -12.69
CA TYR A 252 29.36 29.06 -12.81
C TYR A 252 29.77 28.91 -14.28
N ASN A 253 29.86 30.01 -15.01
CA ASN A 253 30.45 29.98 -16.35
C ASN A 253 31.95 29.62 -16.27
N ASP A 254 32.64 30.09 -15.21
CA ASP A 254 34.08 29.80 -14.95
C ASP A 254 34.25 29.17 -13.56
N ILE A 255 33.98 27.85 -13.45
CA ILE A 255 34.15 27.12 -12.19
C ILE A 255 35.64 26.87 -11.92
N THR A 256 36.13 27.36 -10.78
CA THR A 256 37.47 27.03 -10.32
C THR A 256 37.58 25.57 -9.89
N ALA A 257 38.82 25.04 -9.90
CA ALA A 257 39.05 23.68 -9.43
C ALA A 257 38.64 23.48 -7.96
N ALA A 258 38.82 24.50 -7.11
CA ALA A 258 38.41 24.45 -5.71
C ALA A 258 36.89 24.38 -5.52
N GLN A 259 36.14 25.18 -6.25
CA GLN A 259 34.66 25.16 -6.23
C GLN A 259 34.14 23.82 -6.73
N PHE A 260 34.68 23.27 -7.81
CA PHE A 260 34.28 21.95 -8.28
C PHE A 260 34.60 20.86 -7.27
N ALA A 261 35.76 20.88 -6.63
CA ALA A 261 36.10 19.93 -5.56
C ALA A 261 35.12 20.03 -4.38
N GLN A 262 34.73 21.25 -3.99
CA GLN A 262 33.72 21.48 -2.96
C GLN A 262 32.36 20.88 -3.37
N ALA A 263 31.89 21.13 -4.60
CA ALA A 263 30.62 20.59 -5.10
C ALA A 263 30.62 19.06 -5.13
N VAL A 264 31.70 18.43 -5.61
CA VAL A 264 31.88 16.97 -5.62
C VAL A 264 31.90 16.41 -4.19
N THR A 265 32.57 17.06 -3.26
CA THR A 265 32.59 16.64 -1.85
C THR A 265 31.16 16.66 -1.25
N MET A 266 30.39 17.73 -1.47
CA MET A 266 29.01 17.82 -1.02
C MET A 266 28.13 16.72 -1.65
N LEU A 267 28.29 16.44 -2.95
CA LEU A 267 27.58 15.37 -3.66
C LEU A 267 27.89 14.00 -3.05
N ILE A 268 29.19 13.70 -2.83
CA ILE A 268 29.61 12.43 -2.24
C ILE A 268 29.01 12.27 -0.83
N ILE A 269 29.07 13.29 0.01
CA ILE A 269 28.47 13.28 1.35
C ILE A 269 26.96 13.01 1.23
N GLY A 270 26.26 13.70 0.33
CA GLY A 270 24.83 13.51 0.10
C GLY A 270 24.48 12.08 -0.34
N ILE A 271 25.25 11.49 -1.25
CA ILE A 271 25.06 10.10 -1.70
C ILE A 271 25.33 9.13 -0.55
N VAL A 272 26.41 9.31 0.20
CA VAL A 272 26.74 8.45 1.36
C VAL A 272 25.63 8.51 2.41
N VAL A 273 25.12 9.69 2.72
CA VAL A 273 23.99 9.87 3.65
C VAL A 273 22.74 9.16 3.14
N ALA A 274 22.39 9.32 1.86
CA ALA A 274 21.22 8.65 1.28
C ALA A 274 21.35 7.12 1.33
N ILE A 275 22.50 6.56 0.94
CA ILE A 275 22.76 5.12 0.99
C ILE A 275 22.71 4.61 2.45
N ALA A 276 23.32 5.33 3.38
CA ALA A 276 23.31 4.97 4.79
C ALA A 276 21.88 4.96 5.35
N LEU A 277 21.05 5.94 5.00
CA LEU A 277 19.64 5.99 5.37
C LEU A 277 18.86 4.82 4.75
N TRP A 278 19.02 4.55 3.47
CA TRP A 278 18.31 3.47 2.78
C TRP A 278 18.65 2.08 3.34
N ILE A 279 19.91 1.80 3.51
CA ILE A 279 20.39 0.51 4.04
C ILE A 279 20.09 0.44 5.55
N GLY A 280 20.40 1.49 6.28
CA GLY A 280 20.19 1.57 7.72
C GLY A 280 18.72 1.36 8.10
N ALA A 281 17.78 1.98 7.38
CA ALA A 281 16.36 1.79 7.61
C ALA A 281 15.92 0.34 7.44
N SER A 282 16.43 -0.39 6.44
CA SER A 282 16.10 -1.80 6.24
C SER A 282 16.62 -2.68 7.38
N TYR A 283 17.92 -2.60 7.66
CA TYR A 283 18.52 -3.47 8.68
C TYR A 283 18.07 -3.11 10.08
N TRP A 284 17.89 -1.81 10.38
CA TRP A 284 17.31 -1.38 11.65
C TRP A 284 15.89 -1.89 11.83
N SER A 285 15.05 -1.79 10.79
CA SER A 285 13.68 -2.32 10.81
C SER A 285 13.64 -3.82 11.05
N LEU A 286 14.48 -4.59 10.34
CA LEU A 286 14.54 -6.06 10.48
C LEU A 286 15.07 -6.50 11.86
N SER A 287 15.95 -5.72 12.47
CA SER A 287 16.47 -6.00 13.81
C SER A 287 15.55 -5.51 14.95
N ASN A 288 14.62 -4.61 14.65
CA ASN A 288 13.74 -3.96 15.63
C ASN A 288 12.30 -3.86 15.13
N LEU A 289 11.73 -4.97 14.65
CA LEU A 289 10.43 -5.02 13.99
C LEU A 289 9.32 -4.32 14.77
N ARG A 290 9.14 -4.69 16.05
CA ARG A 290 8.11 -4.13 16.92
C ARG A 290 8.33 -2.63 17.24
N ARG A 291 9.58 -2.23 17.45
CA ARG A 291 9.93 -0.82 17.70
C ARG A 291 9.67 0.02 16.46
N THR A 292 10.04 -0.49 15.27
CA THR A 292 9.78 0.17 13.97
C THR A 292 8.29 0.34 13.73
N GLN A 293 7.51 -0.72 13.95
CA GLN A 293 6.05 -0.70 13.82
C GLN A 293 5.44 0.41 14.68
N ARG A 294 5.77 0.46 15.98
CA ARG A 294 5.25 1.48 16.92
C ARG A 294 5.70 2.90 16.55
N TRP A 295 6.95 3.06 16.14
CA TRP A 295 7.48 4.36 15.75
C TRP A 295 6.79 4.91 14.51
N ILE A 296 6.64 4.10 13.43
CA ILE A 296 5.94 4.53 12.21
C ILE A 296 4.47 4.82 12.52
N TRP A 297 3.85 4.00 13.36
CA TRP A 297 2.48 4.21 13.81
C TRP A 297 2.31 5.58 14.47
N GLY A 298 3.14 5.90 15.46
CA GLY A 298 3.12 7.21 16.13
C GLY A 298 3.38 8.38 15.18
N ALA A 299 4.33 8.23 14.24
CA ALA A 299 4.65 9.26 13.26
C ALA A 299 3.52 9.51 12.24
N THR A 300 2.74 8.49 11.89
CA THR A 300 1.63 8.61 10.93
C THR A 300 0.29 8.94 11.58
N GLN A 301 0.15 8.76 12.89
CA GLN A 301 -1.09 8.97 13.64
C GLN A 301 -1.75 10.35 13.40
N PRO A 302 -1.04 11.49 13.43
CA PRO A 302 -1.67 12.80 13.23
C PRO A 302 -2.35 12.93 11.84
N ILE A 303 -1.70 12.40 10.80
CA ILE A 303 -2.23 12.42 9.44
C ILE A 303 -3.46 11.52 9.34
N ARG A 304 -3.42 10.35 9.97
CA ARG A 304 -4.52 9.38 10.00
C ARG A 304 -5.73 9.94 10.75
N ALA A 305 -5.51 10.57 11.90
CA ALA A 305 -6.59 11.20 12.68
C ALA A 305 -7.33 12.27 11.87
N LEU A 306 -6.60 13.03 11.03
CA LEU A 306 -7.20 14.06 10.17
C LEU A 306 -7.89 13.51 8.93
N THR A 307 -7.51 12.32 8.46
CA THR A 307 -7.97 11.73 7.19
C THR A 307 -8.83 10.48 7.41
N ILE A 308 -8.19 9.35 7.70
CA ILE A 308 -8.82 8.02 7.74
C ILE A 308 -9.76 7.90 8.93
N ASP A 309 -9.37 8.39 10.10
CA ASP A 309 -10.18 8.24 11.32
C ASP A 309 -11.48 9.05 11.26
N ARG A 310 -11.47 10.20 10.59
CA ARG A 310 -12.71 10.96 10.30
C ARG A 310 -13.62 10.26 9.29
N LEU A 311 -13.07 9.40 8.45
CA LEU A 311 -13.86 8.63 7.48
C LEU A 311 -14.50 7.38 8.10
N LYS A 312 -14.05 6.91 9.26
CA LYS A 312 -14.56 5.71 9.94
C LYS A 312 -16.02 5.81 10.36
N SER A 313 -16.47 6.98 10.81
CA SER A 313 -17.80 7.20 11.38
C SER A 313 -18.93 7.22 10.34
N ARG A 314 -18.61 7.09 9.06
CA ARG A 314 -19.62 7.15 8.01
C ARG A 314 -19.80 5.78 7.39
N GLN A 315 -21.04 5.33 7.21
CA GLN A 315 -21.36 4.08 6.54
C GLN A 315 -20.64 3.97 5.19
N VAL A 316 -19.99 2.85 4.96
CA VAL A 316 -19.37 2.54 3.67
C VAL A 316 -20.49 2.40 2.65
N ALA A 317 -20.34 3.04 1.49
CA ALA A 317 -21.33 2.91 0.44
C ALA A 317 -21.45 1.43 0.03
N LYS A 318 -22.67 0.87 0.07
CA LYS A 318 -22.94 -0.50 -0.36
C LYS A 318 -22.42 -0.71 -1.77
N LYS A 319 -21.50 -1.64 -1.92
CA LYS A 319 -21.04 -2.09 -3.23
C LYS A 319 -22.06 -3.06 -3.76
N THR A 320 -22.63 -2.78 -4.92
CA THR A 320 -23.52 -3.72 -5.62
C THR A 320 -22.73 -4.42 -6.72
N PHE A 321 -22.15 -5.57 -6.39
CA PHE A 321 -21.76 -6.55 -7.39
C PHE A 321 -22.95 -7.44 -7.70
N THR A 322 -22.98 -7.95 -8.93
CA THR A 322 -23.97 -8.89 -9.42
C THR A 322 -23.35 -10.27 -9.59
N GLU A 323 -24.16 -11.29 -9.86
CA GLU A 323 -23.66 -12.64 -10.15
C GLU A 323 -22.70 -12.68 -11.36
N ALA A 324 -22.91 -11.79 -12.33
CA ALA A 324 -22.02 -11.65 -13.48
C ALA A 324 -20.61 -11.14 -13.13
N ASP A 325 -20.45 -10.54 -11.94
CA ASP A 325 -19.16 -10.03 -11.44
C ASP A 325 -18.38 -11.08 -10.64
N ILE A 326 -18.95 -12.26 -10.36
CA ILE A 326 -18.28 -13.33 -9.60
C ILE A 326 -17.02 -13.77 -10.33
N SER A 327 -15.92 -13.85 -9.58
CA SER A 327 -14.63 -14.24 -10.13
C SER A 327 -14.59 -15.73 -10.47
N PRO A 328 -14.11 -16.11 -11.66
CA PRO A 328 -14.00 -17.53 -12.05
C PRO A 328 -12.95 -18.27 -11.23
N PHE A 329 -12.08 -17.57 -10.54
CA PHE A 329 -11.08 -18.09 -9.63
C PHE A 329 -11.00 -17.19 -8.40
N HIS A 330 -10.90 -17.78 -7.22
CA HIS A 330 -10.68 -17.04 -5.98
C HIS A 330 -9.37 -17.53 -5.31
N TRP A 331 -8.42 -16.61 -5.10
CA TRP A 331 -7.15 -16.93 -4.46
C TRP A 331 -7.34 -17.41 -3.02
N VAL A 332 -6.49 -18.33 -2.62
CA VAL A 332 -6.40 -18.89 -1.27
C VAL A 332 -5.10 -18.40 -0.63
N ASN A 333 -5.13 -17.93 0.62
CA ASN A 333 -3.91 -17.50 1.35
C ASN A 333 -3.23 -18.63 2.10
N THR A 334 -4.03 -19.44 2.80
CA THR A 334 -3.55 -20.49 3.71
C THR A 334 -4.39 -21.73 3.50
N ARG A 335 -3.76 -22.90 3.64
CA ARG A 335 -4.41 -24.21 3.57
C ARG A 335 -5.23 -24.48 4.82
N PRO A 336 -6.21 -25.41 4.78
CA PRO A 336 -6.96 -25.86 5.96
C PRO A 336 -6.02 -26.36 7.07
N PRO A 337 -6.47 -26.34 8.34
CA PRO A 337 -5.71 -26.88 9.45
C PRO A 337 -5.29 -28.33 9.21
N THR A 338 -4.07 -28.66 9.60
CA THR A 338 -3.58 -30.06 9.63
C THR A 338 -3.88 -30.68 10.99
N LYS A 339 -3.70 -31.99 11.10
CA LYS A 339 -3.90 -32.72 12.37
C LYS A 339 -2.99 -32.19 13.49
N GLU A 340 -1.76 -31.81 13.15
CA GLU A 340 -0.79 -31.26 14.10
C GLU A 340 -1.19 -29.86 14.57
N GLN A 341 -1.99 -29.13 13.79
CA GLN A 341 -2.49 -27.80 14.15
C GLN A 341 -3.79 -27.89 14.96
N SER A 342 -4.69 -28.81 14.62
CA SER A 342 -5.96 -29.00 15.32
C SER A 342 -6.52 -30.38 15.06
N GLU A 343 -6.37 -31.30 16.03
CA GLU A 343 -7.03 -32.61 15.99
C GLU A 343 -8.55 -32.47 16.02
N GLU A 344 -9.07 -31.49 16.76
CA GLU A 344 -10.50 -31.18 16.86
C GLU A 344 -11.09 -30.83 15.49
N TYR A 345 -10.42 -29.96 14.71
CA TYR A 345 -10.89 -29.61 13.36
C TYR A 345 -10.95 -30.84 12.44
N ILE A 346 -9.94 -31.71 12.52
CA ILE A 346 -9.90 -32.92 11.71
C ILE A 346 -11.02 -33.88 12.09
N ALA A 347 -11.30 -34.07 13.38
CA ALA A 347 -12.39 -34.91 13.85
C ALA A 347 -13.76 -34.37 13.38
N LEU A 348 -13.99 -33.07 13.51
CA LEU A 348 -15.20 -32.41 13.01
C LEU A 348 -15.35 -32.54 11.48
N ARG A 349 -14.26 -32.43 10.73
CA ARG A 349 -14.25 -32.59 9.28
C ARG A 349 -14.61 -34.03 8.85
N GLU A 350 -14.10 -35.03 9.56
CA GLU A 350 -14.39 -36.44 9.29
C GLU A 350 -15.88 -36.79 9.49
N ASP A 351 -16.59 -36.01 10.31
CA ASP A 351 -18.05 -36.11 10.52
C ASP A 351 -18.87 -35.06 9.74
N ASP A 352 -18.32 -34.51 8.66
CA ASP A 352 -18.96 -33.45 7.86
C ASP A 352 -19.43 -32.24 8.69
N PHE A 353 -18.70 -31.90 9.76
CA PHE A 353 -18.98 -30.82 10.72
C PHE A 353 -20.34 -30.90 11.41
N LYS A 354 -20.98 -32.07 11.53
CA LYS A 354 -22.28 -32.22 12.18
C LYS A 354 -22.25 -31.85 13.66
N ASP A 355 -21.13 -32.19 14.33
CA ASP A 355 -20.93 -31.89 15.75
C ASP A 355 -20.29 -30.50 15.97
N PHE A 356 -20.06 -29.73 14.90
CA PHE A 356 -19.51 -28.40 15.02
C PHE A 356 -20.44 -27.46 15.79
N ARG A 357 -19.87 -26.74 16.77
CA ARG A 357 -20.53 -25.67 17.48
C ARG A 357 -19.66 -24.44 17.57
N LEU A 358 -20.21 -23.30 17.15
CA LEU A 358 -19.60 -21.99 17.38
C LEU A 358 -19.84 -21.60 18.84
N GLU A 359 -18.78 -21.38 19.58
CA GLU A 359 -18.87 -20.88 20.96
C GLU A 359 -18.82 -19.35 20.97
N ILE A 360 -19.67 -18.73 21.80
CA ILE A 360 -19.65 -17.28 22.07
C ILE A 360 -19.55 -17.10 23.59
N GLY A 361 -18.46 -16.49 24.04
CA GLY A 361 -18.14 -16.36 25.46
C GLY A 361 -17.28 -15.13 25.80
N GLY A 362 -16.44 -15.26 26.82
CA GLY A 362 -15.63 -14.17 27.38
C GLY A 362 -16.44 -13.28 28.30
N LEU A 363 -16.37 -11.96 28.13
CA LEU A 363 -17.09 -10.97 28.95
C LEU A 363 -18.58 -10.92 28.58
N VAL A 364 -19.32 -12.00 28.86
CA VAL A 364 -20.78 -12.15 28.68
C VAL A 364 -21.44 -12.65 29.94
N GLU A 365 -22.74 -12.38 30.12
CA GLU A 365 -23.50 -12.89 31.28
C GLU A 365 -23.62 -14.41 31.23
N GLU A 366 -23.83 -14.99 30.04
CA GLU A 366 -23.97 -16.42 29.81
C GLU A 366 -23.31 -16.80 28.47
N GLU A 367 -22.42 -17.78 28.49
CA GLU A 367 -21.81 -18.34 27.28
C GLU A 367 -22.85 -19.16 26.51
N LYS A 368 -22.84 -19.03 25.18
CA LYS A 368 -23.72 -19.76 24.28
C LYS A 368 -22.94 -20.48 23.19
N SER A 369 -23.53 -21.53 22.67
CA SER A 369 -22.97 -22.24 21.53
C SER A 369 -24.06 -22.54 20.52
N PHE A 370 -23.70 -22.52 19.22
CA PHE A 370 -24.63 -22.67 18.12
C PHE A 370 -24.09 -23.67 17.10
N SER A 371 -24.89 -24.64 16.68
CA SER A 371 -24.63 -25.43 15.49
C SER A 371 -24.86 -24.59 14.23
N ILE A 372 -24.41 -25.07 13.08
CA ILE A 372 -24.65 -24.39 11.79
C ILE A 372 -26.16 -24.26 11.51
N ASP A 373 -26.96 -25.25 11.86
CA ASP A 373 -28.41 -25.20 11.63
C ASP A 373 -29.11 -24.22 12.57
N GLU A 374 -28.67 -24.11 13.82
CA GLU A 374 -29.14 -23.08 14.76
C GLU A 374 -28.78 -21.68 14.26
N LEU A 375 -27.56 -21.48 13.73
CA LEU A 375 -27.17 -20.20 13.11
C LEU A 375 -28.05 -19.84 11.91
N LYS A 376 -28.36 -20.81 11.04
CA LYS A 376 -29.27 -20.63 9.89
C LYS A 376 -30.70 -20.28 10.33
N ALA A 377 -31.14 -20.82 11.46
CA ALA A 377 -32.46 -20.52 12.01
C ALA A 377 -32.59 -19.11 12.58
N LEU A 378 -31.50 -18.51 13.07
CA LEU A 378 -31.49 -17.13 13.56
C LEU A 378 -31.62 -16.10 12.43
N GLY A 379 -31.19 -16.42 11.22
CA GLY A 379 -31.28 -15.52 10.08
C GLY A 379 -30.32 -15.86 8.96
N LYS A 380 -30.63 -15.32 7.79
CA LYS A 380 -29.83 -15.55 6.57
C LYS A 380 -29.70 -14.25 5.77
N VAL A 381 -28.47 -13.94 5.40
CA VAL A 381 -28.14 -12.86 4.46
C VAL A 381 -27.25 -13.39 3.34
N THR A 382 -27.36 -12.77 2.17
CA THR A 382 -26.52 -13.09 1.01
C THR A 382 -25.91 -11.80 0.46
N ASN A 383 -24.58 -11.78 0.35
CA ASN A 383 -23.83 -10.62 -0.13
C ASN A 383 -22.90 -11.05 -1.27
N ILE A 384 -22.88 -10.30 -2.38
CA ILE A 384 -21.87 -10.48 -3.43
C ILE A 384 -20.82 -9.38 -3.24
N THR A 385 -19.63 -9.77 -2.83
CA THR A 385 -18.64 -8.83 -2.33
C THR A 385 -17.21 -9.14 -2.80
N MET A 386 -16.38 -8.10 -2.82
CA MET A 386 -15.00 -8.22 -3.25
C MET A 386 -14.07 -8.45 -2.05
N HIS A 387 -13.47 -9.62 -1.98
CA HIS A 387 -12.35 -9.86 -1.08
C HIS A 387 -11.14 -9.05 -1.52
N THR A 388 -10.60 -8.24 -0.63
CA THR A 388 -9.39 -7.44 -0.87
C THR A 388 -8.25 -7.95 0.02
N CYS A 389 -7.30 -8.65 -0.58
CA CYS A 389 -6.13 -9.13 0.15
C CYS A 389 -5.11 -8.00 0.37
N MET A 390 -4.45 -8.01 1.53
CA MET A 390 -3.34 -7.11 1.82
C MET A 390 -2.14 -7.28 0.87
N GLN A 391 -1.97 -8.48 0.29
CA GLN A 391 -0.94 -8.77 -0.70
C GLN A 391 -1.20 -8.08 -2.06
N GLY A 392 -2.43 -7.62 -2.31
CA GLY A 392 -2.77 -6.82 -3.47
C GLY A 392 -3.77 -7.46 -4.45
N TRP A 393 -4.00 -8.76 -4.41
CA TRP A 393 -5.00 -9.41 -5.24
C TRP A 393 -6.42 -9.18 -4.70
N THR A 394 -7.40 -9.40 -5.54
CA THR A 394 -8.83 -9.33 -5.25
C THR A 394 -9.55 -10.54 -5.84
N GLY A 395 -10.74 -10.82 -5.33
CA GLY A 395 -11.67 -11.80 -5.89
C GLY A 395 -13.09 -11.47 -5.43
N ILE A 396 -14.07 -11.65 -6.31
CA ILE A 396 -15.48 -11.40 -6.02
C ILE A 396 -16.17 -12.74 -5.87
N ALA A 397 -16.94 -12.90 -4.79
CA ALA A 397 -17.74 -14.11 -4.55
C ALA A 397 -19.05 -13.75 -3.89
N LYS A 398 -20.03 -14.65 -4.00
CA LYS A 398 -21.31 -14.61 -3.31
C LYS A 398 -21.15 -15.35 -1.98
N TRP A 399 -21.51 -14.69 -0.89
CA TRP A 399 -21.36 -15.22 0.47
C TRP A 399 -22.73 -15.34 1.11
N GLU A 400 -22.98 -16.45 1.77
CA GLU A 400 -24.19 -16.73 2.53
C GLU A 400 -23.84 -16.93 4.00
N GLY A 401 -24.56 -16.26 4.91
CA GLY A 401 -24.26 -16.31 6.33
C GLY A 401 -25.29 -15.55 7.18
N ILE A 402 -24.92 -15.26 8.43
CA ILE A 402 -25.66 -14.40 9.36
C ILE A 402 -24.87 -13.11 9.61
N ARG A 403 -25.55 -11.97 9.76
CA ARG A 403 -24.87 -10.75 10.21
C ARG A 403 -24.30 -10.94 11.60
N LEU A 404 -23.07 -10.48 11.79
CA LEU A 404 -22.40 -10.60 13.08
C LEU A 404 -23.20 -9.94 14.20
N LYS A 405 -23.74 -8.74 13.98
CA LYS A 405 -24.58 -8.04 14.95
C LYS A 405 -25.85 -8.81 15.34
N ASP A 406 -26.54 -9.43 14.36
CA ASP A 406 -27.79 -10.18 14.63
C ASP A 406 -27.49 -11.43 15.47
N LEU A 407 -26.33 -12.07 15.26
CA LEU A 407 -25.87 -13.17 16.09
C LEU A 407 -25.51 -12.71 17.51
N LEU A 408 -24.83 -11.57 17.64
CA LEU A 408 -24.38 -11.06 18.93
C LEU A 408 -25.52 -10.53 19.82
N GLU A 409 -26.70 -10.25 19.26
CA GLU A 409 -27.94 -9.98 20.02
C GLU A 409 -28.38 -11.19 20.86
N GLN A 410 -27.88 -12.41 20.56
CA GLN A 410 -28.20 -13.61 21.33
C GLN A 410 -27.44 -13.71 22.67
N VAL A 411 -26.44 -12.88 22.90
CA VAL A 411 -25.65 -12.85 24.14
C VAL A 411 -25.64 -11.44 24.71
N THR A 412 -25.58 -11.32 26.04
CA THR A 412 -25.51 -10.04 26.75
C THR A 412 -24.06 -9.78 27.18
N PRO A 413 -23.35 -8.82 26.54
CA PRO A 413 -22.01 -8.45 27.01
C PRO A 413 -22.07 -7.85 28.41
N THR A 414 -21.09 -8.18 29.26
CA THR A 414 -20.94 -7.57 30.58
C THR A 414 -20.24 -6.19 30.50
N GLU A 415 -20.27 -5.45 31.61
CA GLU A 415 -19.55 -4.17 31.71
C GLU A 415 -18.06 -4.36 31.40
N GLY A 416 -17.51 -3.52 30.52
CA GLY A 416 -16.11 -3.61 30.07
C GLY A 416 -15.87 -4.46 28.83
N ALA A 417 -16.88 -5.08 28.23
CA ALA A 417 -16.77 -5.76 26.94
C ALA A 417 -16.71 -4.72 25.79
N HIS A 418 -15.52 -4.51 25.22
CA HIS A 418 -15.32 -3.48 24.19
C HIS A 418 -14.95 -4.02 22.82
N TYR A 419 -14.30 -5.17 22.75
CA TYR A 419 -13.85 -5.78 21.51
C TYR A 419 -14.34 -7.21 21.42
N LEU A 420 -14.51 -7.71 20.20
CA LEU A 420 -14.82 -9.11 19.93
C LEU A 420 -13.58 -9.78 19.33
N MET A 421 -13.06 -10.82 19.96
CA MET A 421 -11.99 -11.64 19.42
C MET A 421 -12.58 -12.84 18.71
N ALA A 422 -12.22 -13.04 17.43
CA ALA A 422 -12.54 -14.24 16.67
C ALA A 422 -11.32 -15.14 16.59
N THR A 423 -11.43 -16.37 17.06
CA THR A 423 -10.37 -17.39 17.08
C THR A 423 -10.64 -18.47 16.06
N SER A 424 -9.58 -18.93 15.38
CA SER A 424 -9.59 -19.96 14.35
C SER A 424 -9.16 -21.32 14.90
N PHE A 425 -9.56 -22.42 14.24
CA PHE A 425 -8.90 -23.72 14.39
C PHE A 425 -7.50 -23.74 13.76
N GLY A 426 -7.21 -22.85 12.80
CA GLY A 426 -5.98 -22.85 12.03
C GLY A 426 -4.90 -21.95 12.61
N HIS A 427 -3.65 -22.20 12.21
CA HIS A 427 -2.47 -21.43 12.56
C HIS A 427 -1.93 -20.70 11.33
N VAL A 428 -1.18 -19.61 11.53
CA VAL A 428 -0.66 -18.81 10.40
C VAL A 428 0.86 -18.94 10.20
N GLY A 429 1.53 -19.77 10.99
CA GLY A 429 2.98 -19.98 10.91
C GLY A 429 3.70 -19.47 12.14
N HIS A 430 4.75 -18.66 12.01
CA HIS A 430 5.56 -18.19 13.12
C HIS A 430 5.43 -16.68 13.32
N THR A 431 5.54 -16.24 14.56
CA THR A 431 5.70 -14.82 14.94
C THR A 431 7.03 -14.27 14.42
N TYR A 432 7.29 -12.98 14.58
CA TYR A 432 8.54 -12.36 14.19
C TYR A 432 9.80 -12.95 14.86
N ASP A 433 9.67 -13.39 16.11
CA ASP A 433 10.73 -14.00 16.89
C ASP A 433 10.85 -15.52 16.69
N GLY A 434 10.09 -16.07 15.72
CA GLY A 434 10.17 -17.48 15.35
C GLY A 434 9.41 -18.43 16.26
N ARG A 435 8.62 -17.93 17.23
CA ARG A 435 7.73 -18.79 18.04
C ARG A 435 6.64 -19.38 17.15
N PRO A 436 6.21 -20.64 17.37
CA PRO A 436 4.99 -21.14 16.74
C PRO A 436 3.84 -20.18 17.01
N THR A 437 3.03 -19.85 16.02
CA THR A 437 1.83 -19.07 16.26
C THR A 437 0.83 -19.91 17.04
N GLU A 438 0.20 -19.31 18.01
CA GLU A 438 -1.04 -19.79 18.58
C GLU A 438 -2.13 -19.86 17.49
N PRO A 439 -3.29 -20.46 17.75
CA PRO A 439 -4.39 -20.40 16.81
C PRO A 439 -4.59 -18.98 16.29
N TYR A 440 -4.84 -18.84 15.00
CA TYR A 440 -5.05 -17.53 14.38
C TYR A 440 -6.22 -16.81 15.06
N TYR A 441 -6.02 -15.57 15.43
CA TYR A 441 -7.05 -14.72 16.00
C TYR A 441 -7.02 -13.31 15.41
N GLU A 442 -8.17 -12.63 15.45
CA GLU A 442 -8.31 -11.22 15.10
C GLU A 442 -9.30 -10.54 16.04
N CYS A 443 -8.93 -9.34 16.51
CA CYS A 443 -9.82 -8.51 17.30
C CYS A 443 -10.63 -7.59 16.39
N ILE A 444 -11.92 -7.52 16.64
CA ILE A 444 -12.94 -6.80 15.88
C ILE A 444 -13.43 -5.67 16.76
N ASP A 445 -13.39 -4.45 16.26
CA ASP A 445 -13.89 -3.30 16.99
C ASP A 445 -15.41 -3.07 16.77
N PRO A 446 -16.08 -2.30 17.65
CA PRO A 446 -17.52 -2.07 17.58
C PRO A 446 -18.00 -1.58 16.21
N SER A 447 -17.22 -0.73 15.54
CA SER A 447 -17.60 -0.20 14.23
C SER A 447 -17.62 -1.25 13.10
N MET A 448 -16.93 -2.37 13.30
CA MET A 448 -17.01 -3.52 12.40
C MET A 448 -18.20 -4.42 12.76
N ILE A 449 -18.50 -4.56 14.06
CA ILE A 449 -19.65 -5.34 14.54
C ILE A 449 -20.94 -4.74 13.99
N ASP A 450 -21.06 -3.41 14.02
CA ASP A 450 -22.23 -2.67 13.55
C ASP A 450 -22.37 -2.62 12.02
N ASP A 451 -21.35 -3.08 11.27
CA ASP A 451 -21.39 -3.07 9.81
C ASP A 451 -22.32 -4.19 9.30
N ASP A 452 -23.36 -3.83 8.56
CA ASP A 452 -24.33 -4.78 7.95
C ASP A 452 -23.67 -5.80 7.00
N GLU A 453 -22.48 -5.47 6.47
CA GLU A 453 -21.71 -6.36 5.60
C GLU A 453 -20.74 -7.26 6.37
N CYS A 454 -20.66 -7.12 7.71
CA CYS A 454 -19.91 -8.03 8.55
C CYS A 454 -20.77 -9.26 8.86
N ILE A 455 -20.41 -10.41 8.29
CA ILE A 455 -21.17 -11.66 8.40
C ILE A 455 -20.28 -12.84 8.83
N LEU A 456 -20.87 -13.82 9.48
CA LEU A 456 -20.32 -15.15 9.60
C LEU A 456 -20.90 -16.01 8.48
N ALA A 457 -20.05 -16.36 7.51
CA ALA A 457 -20.44 -17.07 6.31
C ALA A 457 -20.26 -18.58 6.46
N TRP A 458 -21.26 -19.34 6.03
CA TRP A 458 -21.27 -20.80 5.90
C TRP A 458 -21.44 -21.28 4.45
N GLY A 459 -21.69 -20.36 3.51
CA GLY A 459 -21.85 -20.67 2.09
C GLY A 459 -21.04 -19.73 1.19
N MET A 460 -20.65 -20.23 0.02
CA MET A 460 -19.93 -19.49 -1.01
C MET A 460 -20.39 -19.92 -2.41
N ASN A 461 -20.85 -18.96 -3.23
CA ASN A 461 -21.31 -19.20 -4.61
C ASN A 461 -22.40 -20.27 -4.72
N ASP A 462 -23.41 -20.18 -3.84
CA ASP A 462 -24.58 -21.07 -3.73
C ASP A 462 -24.28 -22.52 -3.26
N GLU A 463 -23.05 -22.78 -2.82
CA GLU A 463 -22.63 -24.06 -2.28
C GLU A 463 -22.20 -23.92 -0.81
N PRO A 464 -22.18 -25.02 -0.02
CA PRO A 464 -21.55 -25.00 1.30
C PRO A 464 -20.14 -24.43 1.22
N LEU A 465 -19.73 -23.66 2.24
CA LEU A 465 -18.41 -23.03 2.25
C LEU A 465 -17.29 -24.07 2.21
N PRO A 466 -16.50 -24.15 1.13
CA PRO A 466 -15.42 -25.12 1.05
C PRO A 466 -14.37 -24.91 2.14
N GLU A 467 -13.80 -25.99 2.67
CA GLU A 467 -12.77 -25.96 3.72
C GLU A 467 -11.60 -25.01 3.38
N VAL A 468 -11.14 -25.05 2.14
CA VAL A 468 -10.02 -24.23 1.67
C VAL A 468 -10.31 -22.74 1.73
N TYR A 469 -11.57 -22.34 1.69
CA TYR A 469 -12.03 -20.97 1.84
C TYR A 469 -12.47 -20.62 3.27
N GLY A 470 -12.45 -21.59 4.21
CA GLY A 470 -12.67 -21.33 5.62
C GLY A 470 -13.86 -22.05 6.23
N GLY A 471 -14.43 -23.08 5.55
CA GLY A 471 -15.50 -23.89 6.09
C GLY A 471 -15.14 -24.63 7.38
N PRO A 472 -16.10 -24.88 8.28
CA PRO A 472 -17.52 -24.67 8.11
C PRO A 472 -17.99 -23.22 8.27
N LEU A 473 -17.21 -22.34 8.94
CA LEU A 473 -17.62 -20.98 9.27
C LEU A 473 -16.47 -19.99 9.09
N ARG A 474 -16.73 -18.85 8.46
CA ARG A 474 -15.75 -17.80 8.17
C ARG A 474 -16.30 -16.43 8.48
N LEU A 475 -15.48 -15.59 9.14
CA LEU A 475 -15.76 -14.17 9.26
C LEU A 475 -15.52 -13.45 7.94
N ARG A 476 -16.48 -12.63 7.53
CA ARG A 476 -16.39 -11.72 6.38
C ARG A 476 -16.64 -10.30 6.85
N ALA A 477 -15.78 -9.37 6.43
CA ALA A 477 -15.88 -7.95 6.74
C ALA A 477 -15.39 -7.15 5.53
N ASP A 478 -16.30 -6.75 4.66
CA ASP A 478 -15.99 -6.20 3.33
C ASP A 478 -15.25 -4.87 3.34
N SER A 479 -15.44 -4.07 4.41
CA SER A 479 -14.73 -2.82 4.63
C SER A 479 -13.25 -3.02 5.03
N GLN A 480 -12.83 -4.29 5.21
CA GLN A 480 -11.52 -4.64 5.74
C GLN A 480 -10.67 -5.40 4.72
N HIS A 481 -9.36 -5.45 4.97
CA HIS A 481 -8.49 -6.40 4.29
C HIS A 481 -8.75 -7.84 4.75
N GLY A 482 -8.48 -8.80 3.86
CA GLY A 482 -8.75 -10.21 4.06
C GLY A 482 -8.13 -10.86 5.30
N TYR A 483 -7.12 -10.25 5.92
CA TYR A 483 -6.55 -10.81 7.14
C TYR A 483 -7.47 -10.65 8.35
N LYS A 484 -8.36 -9.65 8.40
CA LYS A 484 -9.41 -9.55 9.42
C LYS A 484 -10.52 -10.60 9.26
N MET A 485 -10.57 -11.27 8.12
CA MET A 485 -11.60 -12.26 7.78
C MET A 485 -11.17 -13.66 8.19
N VAL A 486 -11.30 -13.98 9.49
CA VAL A 486 -10.88 -15.25 10.10
C VAL A 486 -11.56 -16.43 9.39
N LYS A 487 -10.76 -17.41 8.97
CA LYS A 487 -11.23 -18.71 8.42
C LYS A 487 -11.29 -19.76 9.53
N TRP A 488 -12.13 -20.78 9.34
CA TRP A 488 -12.27 -21.88 10.30
C TRP A 488 -12.54 -21.34 11.70
N VAL A 489 -13.54 -20.46 11.82
CA VAL A 489 -13.89 -19.80 13.09
C VAL A 489 -14.32 -20.85 14.10
N ARG A 490 -13.65 -20.88 15.24
CA ARG A 490 -13.92 -21.77 16.37
C ARG A 490 -14.76 -21.09 17.42
N ARG A 491 -14.36 -19.89 17.85
CA ARG A 491 -14.92 -19.19 18.99
C ARG A 491 -14.93 -17.67 18.75
N LEU A 492 -15.92 -17.01 19.33
CA LEU A 492 -16.02 -15.56 19.46
C LEU A 492 -15.98 -15.23 20.95
N GLU A 493 -15.15 -14.27 21.37
CA GLU A 493 -15.00 -13.89 22.77
C GLU A 493 -15.06 -12.38 22.93
N TRP A 494 -15.94 -11.90 23.77
CA TRP A 494 -15.91 -10.52 24.19
C TRP A 494 -14.74 -10.28 25.15
N ILE A 495 -13.92 -9.28 24.86
CA ILE A 495 -12.74 -8.90 25.63
C ILE A 495 -12.76 -7.42 25.97
N HIS A 496 -12.03 -7.03 27.03
CA HIS A 496 -11.94 -5.65 27.47
C HIS A 496 -11.06 -4.83 26.52
N ASP A 497 -9.83 -5.27 26.29
CA ASP A 497 -8.85 -4.55 25.45
C ASP A 497 -8.03 -5.55 24.62
N TYR A 498 -7.88 -5.27 23.34
CA TYR A 498 -7.05 -6.10 22.46
C TYR A 498 -5.57 -6.07 22.83
N HIS A 499 -5.11 -5.07 23.61
CA HIS A 499 -3.74 -5.03 24.12
C HIS A 499 -3.43 -6.14 25.14
N GLU A 500 -4.44 -6.80 25.69
CA GLU A 500 -4.31 -7.90 26.65
C GLU A 500 -4.15 -9.27 25.95
N VAL A 501 -4.29 -9.33 24.62
CA VAL A 501 -4.29 -10.58 23.85
C VAL A 501 -3.06 -10.66 22.94
N GLY A 502 -2.43 -11.82 22.89
CA GLY A 502 -1.24 -12.08 22.06
C GLY A 502 -0.09 -11.13 22.41
N ASP A 503 0.49 -10.50 21.38
CA ASP A 503 1.51 -9.44 21.57
C ASP A 503 0.88 -8.04 21.73
N GLY A 504 -0.44 -7.94 21.89
CA GLY A 504 -1.16 -6.69 22.18
C GLY A 504 -1.27 -5.75 20.99
N GLN A 505 -1.25 -6.24 19.77
CA GLN A 505 -1.33 -5.38 18.58
C GLN A 505 -2.70 -5.45 17.85
N GLY A 506 -3.61 -6.33 18.27
CA GLY A 506 -4.97 -6.41 17.77
C GLY A 506 -5.30 -7.59 16.87
N GLY A 507 -4.38 -8.54 16.72
CA GLY A 507 -4.57 -9.77 15.98
C GLY A 507 -3.27 -10.42 15.53
N SER A 508 -3.32 -11.65 15.06
CA SER A 508 -2.14 -12.42 14.66
C SER A 508 -1.32 -11.75 13.55
N ARG A 509 -1.98 -11.01 12.64
CA ARG A 509 -1.27 -10.28 11.59
C ARG A 509 -0.70 -8.96 12.06
N GLU A 510 -1.35 -8.31 12.97
CA GLU A 510 -0.83 -7.12 13.65
C GLU A 510 0.35 -7.47 14.54
N ASP A 511 0.30 -8.58 15.23
CA ASP A 511 1.44 -9.14 15.97
C ASP A 511 2.61 -9.48 15.04
N SER A 512 2.31 -9.80 13.78
CA SER A 512 3.29 -10.02 12.71
C SER A 512 3.67 -8.75 11.93
N GLY A 513 3.36 -7.54 12.41
CA GLY A 513 3.85 -6.26 11.88
C GLY A 513 2.87 -5.42 11.08
N LEU A 514 1.65 -5.89 10.84
CA LEU A 514 0.58 -5.01 10.38
C LEU A 514 0.13 -4.11 11.53
N GLN A 515 -0.52 -3.03 11.17
CA GLN A 515 -1.11 -2.14 12.17
C GLN A 515 -2.60 -2.47 12.28
N HIS A 516 -3.16 -2.42 13.49
CA HIS A 516 -4.56 -2.75 13.74
C HIS A 516 -5.53 -1.99 12.81
N TYR A 517 -5.19 -0.76 12.47
CA TYR A 517 -5.97 0.07 11.55
C TYR A 517 -5.58 -0.04 10.07
N ASP A 518 -4.52 -0.75 9.72
CA ASP A 518 -4.16 -0.98 8.31
C ASP A 518 -5.21 -1.82 7.57
N ALA A 519 -6.03 -2.53 8.33
CA ALA A 519 -7.18 -3.23 7.80
C ALA A 519 -8.20 -2.28 7.14
N ARG A 520 -8.29 -1.04 7.62
CA ARG A 520 -9.18 0.03 7.14
C ARG A 520 -8.51 1.01 6.19
N ALA A 521 -7.21 0.94 6.04
CA ALA A 521 -6.42 1.88 5.24
C ALA A 521 -6.38 1.53 3.75
#